data_7eff1a095713fe77a51063d01a6cb220
#
_entry.id   7eff1a095713fe77a51063d01a6cb220
#
_cell.length_a   1.000
_cell.length_b   1.000
_cell.length_c   1.000
_cell.angle_alpha   90.00
_cell.angle_beta   90.00
_cell.angle_gamma   90.00
#
_symmetry.space_group_name_H-M   'P 1'
#
loop_
_entity.id
_entity.type
_entity.pdbx_description
1 polymer ?
#
loop_
_entity_poly.entity_id
_entity_poly.type
_entity_poly.pdbx_seq_one_letter_code
_entity_poly.pdbx_strand_id
1 'polypeptide(L)'
;MIVGTAGHIDHGKTSLLRALTGIEGDRRPAERQRGITIDLGYLYADLGDGSPTGFIDVPGHERFVHNMLAGASGIDCVLLVVAADDGLMPQTREHLAIVELLGIRRALVALTKIDRVEPQRVQQVRTQVEHLLASGPLARSPIFPLSSSTGEGVEALREALGGLAGEVRERSREGYFRLAVDRAFSVAGSGIVVTGTAFSGQVAVGDELLLGNAGRPVRVRGLHAQNRPAQQAWAGQRVALNIAGERLALEQIQRGDWLLQAALHAPTTRVDIDFRLLPDELRDFIHWTPVHLHLGTQDVTGRLALLEGEQLEPGHRAFAQLVLNAPIQALHGDRLVLRDQSAQRTLGGGRVLDGAAPARNRRTPARLAQLQALRQESLEEALPTLLGAAENGLDPQRLVQSFNRPREHWRLPEEVVEVQTRLGPRLFAGERWFALVEQLLAGLRRFHEELPDELGPDRDRLRRYALPQLERPVFIALL
;
A
#
# COMPACT_ATOMS: atom_id res chain seq x y z
N MET A 1 -4.50 -5.02 16.75
CA MET A 1 -4.03 -5.98 15.72
C MET A 1 -5.17 -6.40 14.82
N ILE A 2 -4.90 -6.61 13.52
CA ILE A 2 -5.85 -7.18 12.54
C ILE A 2 -5.27 -8.49 12.00
N VAL A 3 -6.01 -9.58 12.17
CA VAL A 3 -5.64 -10.94 11.71
C VAL A 3 -6.50 -11.30 10.49
N GLY A 4 -5.87 -11.66 9.38
CA GLY A 4 -6.58 -12.14 8.18
C GLY A 4 -6.43 -13.64 8.02
N THR A 5 -7.52 -14.35 7.70
CA THR A 5 -7.42 -15.77 7.33
C THR A 5 -6.88 -15.91 5.92
N ALA A 6 -6.15 -17.00 5.64
CA ALA A 6 -5.72 -17.41 4.31
C ALA A 6 -5.81 -18.92 4.18
N GLY A 7 -6.00 -19.46 2.99
CA GLY A 7 -6.08 -20.90 2.76
C GLY A 7 -7.24 -21.29 1.85
N HIS A 8 -7.26 -22.57 1.47
CA HIS A 8 -8.22 -23.12 0.52
C HIS A 8 -9.67 -23.06 1.01
N ILE A 9 -10.63 -23.14 0.10
CA ILE A 9 -12.04 -23.40 0.41
C ILE A 9 -12.17 -24.70 1.23
N ASP A 10 -13.12 -24.77 2.14
CA ASP A 10 -13.41 -25.94 3.01
C ASP A 10 -12.28 -26.36 3.97
N HIS A 11 -11.18 -25.62 4.07
CA HIS A 11 -10.16 -25.84 5.09
C HIS A 11 -10.57 -25.39 6.50
N GLY A 12 -11.78 -24.85 6.68
CA GLY A 12 -12.35 -24.54 7.97
C GLY A 12 -12.02 -23.15 8.52
N LYS A 13 -11.71 -22.15 7.66
CA LYS A 13 -11.40 -20.77 8.07
C LYS A 13 -12.50 -20.17 8.96
N THR A 14 -13.73 -20.13 8.46
CA THR A 14 -14.90 -19.58 9.18
C THR A 14 -15.18 -20.36 10.47
N SER A 15 -15.09 -21.71 10.43
CA SER A 15 -15.30 -22.56 11.60
C SER A 15 -14.23 -22.32 12.68
N LEU A 16 -12.97 -22.11 12.25
CA LEU A 16 -11.87 -21.78 13.17
C LEU A 16 -12.09 -20.42 13.82
N LEU A 17 -12.46 -19.40 13.05
CA LEU A 17 -12.78 -18.07 13.59
C LEU A 17 -13.93 -18.14 14.59
N ARG A 18 -14.98 -18.94 14.31
CA ARG A 18 -16.05 -19.17 15.25
C ARG A 18 -15.57 -19.83 16.54
N ALA A 19 -14.68 -20.83 16.45
CA ALA A 19 -14.10 -21.49 17.63
C ALA A 19 -13.24 -20.53 18.46
N LEU A 20 -12.48 -19.64 17.80
CA LEU A 20 -11.63 -18.65 18.46
C LEU A 20 -12.42 -17.49 19.08
N THR A 21 -13.47 -17.02 18.42
CA THR A 21 -14.17 -15.78 18.80
C THR A 21 -15.52 -15.99 19.47
N GLY A 22 -16.12 -17.17 19.32
CA GLY A 22 -17.50 -17.45 19.71
C GLY A 22 -18.55 -16.77 18.81
N ILE A 23 -18.16 -16.09 17.72
CA ILE A 23 -19.03 -15.30 16.87
C ILE A 23 -19.22 -15.99 15.51
N GLU A 24 -20.47 -16.05 15.03
CA GLU A 24 -20.79 -16.57 13.69
C GLU A 24 -20.36 -15.57 12.61
N GLY A 25 -19.45 -15.99 11.72
CA GLY A 25 -18.92 -15.16 10.63
C GLY A 25 -19.87 -15.01 9.45
N ASP A 26 -20.57 -16.08 9.08
CA ASP A 26 -21.46 -16.12 7.91
C ASP A 26 -22.78 -15.41 8.20
N ARG A 27 -22.86 -14.13 7.81
CA ARG A 27 -24.03 -13.27 8.08
C ARG A 27 -24.99 -13.19 6.89
N ARG A 28 -24.52 -13.44 5.66
CA ARG A 28 -25.34 -13.33 4.46
C ARG A 28 -26.14 -14.60 4.19
N PRO A 29 -27.42 -14.51 3.82
CA PRO A 29 -28.23 -15.68 3.47
C PRO A 29 -27.61 -16.56 2.38
N ALA A 30 -26.96 -15.94 1.38
CA ALA A 30 -26.28 -16.63 0.28
C ALA A 30 -25.06 -17.44 0.73
N GLU A 31 -24.32 -16.96 1.73
CA GLU A 31 -23.17 -17.66 2.32
C GLU A 31 -23.64 -18.88 3.13
N ARG A 32 -24.69 -18.70 3.93
CA ARG A 32 -25.30 -19.80 4.70
C ARG A 32 -25.87 -20.92 3.82
N GLN A 33 -26.49 -20.55 2.68
CA GLN A 33 -27.05 -21.55 1.75
C GLN A 33 -25.99 -22.31 1.00
N ARG A 34 -24.85 -21.67 0.67
CA ARG A 34 -23.77 -22.26 -0.13
C ARG A 34 -22.66 -22.87 0.71
N GLY A 35 -22.59 -22.56 2.00
CA GLY A 35 -21.52 -22.97 2.90
C GLY A 35 -20.14 -22.36 2.57
N ILE A 36 -20.10 -21.27 1.80
CA ILE A 36 -18.86 -20.63 1.36
C ILE A 36 -18.90 -19.13 1.66
N THR A 37 -17.79 -18.58 2.11
CA THR A 37 -17.59 -17.13 2.29
C THR A 37 -17.44 -16.49 0.92
N ILE A 38 -18.28 -15.50 0.61
CA ILE A 38 -18.29 -14.77 -0.68
C ILE A 38 -17.61 -13.42 -0.57
N ASP A 39 -17.87 -12.71 0.53
CA ASP A 39 -17.30 -11.38 0.80
C ASP A 39 -16.53 -11.39 2.13
N LEU A 40 -15.84 -10.31 2.45
CA LEU A 40 -15.07 -10.19 3.68
C LEU A 40 -15.98 -10.27 4.92
N GLY A 41 -15.70 -11.22 5.81
CA GLY A 41 -16.28 -11.27 7.15
C GLY A 41 -15.41 -10.47 8.13
N TYR A 42 -16.04 -9.70 9.02
CA TYR A 42 -15.31 -8.94 10.04
C TYR A 42 -15.81 -9.31 11.42
N LEU A 43 -14.90 -9.79 12.27
CA LEU A 43 -15.15 -10.25 13.62
C LEU A 43 -14.22 -9.53 14.59
N TYR A 44 -14.60 -9.40 15.84
CA TYR A 44 -13.79 -8.78 16.87
C TYR A 44 -13.88 -9.61 18.15
N ALA A 45 -12.74 -9.98 18.71
CA ALA A 45 -12.68 -10.70 19.97
C ALA A 45 -11.54 -10.16 20.84
N ASP A 46 -11.75 -10.19 22.13
CA ASP A 46 -10.70 -10.02 23.12
C ASP A 46 -9.98 -11.36 23.30
N LEU A 47 -8.67 -11.36 23.09
CA LEU A 47 -7.83 -12.55 23.24
C LEU A 47 -7.20 -12.66 24.63
N GLY A 48 -7.65 -11.80 25.57
CA GLY A 48 -7.19 -11.84 26.97
C GLY A 48 -6.34 -10.64 27.39
N ASP A 49 -6.06 -9.71 26.47
CA ASP A 49 -5.28 -8.48 26.74
C ASP A 49 -6.17 -7.24 27.00
N GLY A 50 -7.48 -7.41 26.98
CA GLY A 50 -8.47 -6.31 27.13
C GLY A 50 -8.65 -5.46 25.88
N SER A 51 -7.88 -5.71 24.81
CA SER A 51 -7.95 -5.00 23.54
C SER A 51 -8.65 -5.85 22.48
N PRO A 52 -9.57 -5.26 21.67
CA PRO A 52 -10.23 -6.02 20.62
C PRO A 52 -9.26 -6.31 19.46
N THR A 53 -9.00 -7.59 19.22
CA THR A 53 -8.35 -8.05 17.99
C THR A 53 -9.40 -8.19 16.90
N GLY A 54 -9.14 -7.56 15.75
CA GLY A 54 -9.96 -7.68 14.55
C GLY A 54 -9.58 -8.92 13.75
N PHE A 55 -10.58 -9.66 13.28
CA PHE A 55 -10.39 -10.77 12.35
C PHE A 55 -11.08 -10.48 11.04
N ILE A 56 -10.39 -10.76 9.94
CA ILE A 56 -10.93 -10.67 8.58
C ILE A 56 -11.02 -12.09 8.04
N ASP A 57 -12.25 -12.59 7.89
CA ASP A 57 -12.50 -13.84 7.20
C ASP A 57 -12.51 -13.61 5.70
N VAL A 58 -11.51 -14.14 5.02
CA VAL A 58 -11.37 -13.95 3.57
C VAL A 58 -11.94 -15.14 2.80
N PRO A 59 -12.58 -14.89 1.63
CA PRO A 59 -13.04 -15.95 0.77
C PRO A 59 -11.89 -16.86 0.34
N GLY A 60 -12.12 -18.18 0.34
CA GLY A 60 -11.12 -19.17 -0.08
C GLY A 60 -11.16 -19.52 -1.55
N HIS A 61 -12.17 -19.07 -2.30
CA HIS A 61 -12.40 -19.45 -3.68
C HIS A 61 -11.70 -18.49 -4.67
N GLU A 62 -11.06 -19.00 -5.69
CA GLU A 62 -10.31 -18.23 -6.71
C GLU A 62 -11.09 -17.05 -7.33
N ARG A 63 -12.40 -17.22 -7.53
CA ARG A 63 -13.29 -16.18 -8.06
C ARG A 63 -13.41 -14.96 -7.14
N PHE A 64 -13.04 -15.08 -5.87
CA PHE A 64 -13.18 -14.04 -4.86
C PHE A 64 -11.83 -13.49 -4.37
N VAL A 65 -10.75 -13.80 -5.06
CA VAL A 65 -9.40 -13.27 -4.72
C VAL A 65 -9.37 -11.74 -4.72
N HIS A 66 -10.15 -11.07 -5.58
CA HIS A 66 -10.30 -9.61 -5.55
C HIS A 66 -10.87 -9.09 -4.21
N ASN A 67 -11.82 -9.85 -3.59
CA ASN A 67 -12.32 -9.54 -2.25
C ASN A 67 -11.25 -9.77 -1.19
N MET A 68 -10.50 -10.87 -1.30
CA MET A 68 -9.35 -11.13 -0.43
C MET A 68 -8.35 -9.98 -0.47
N LEU A 69 -7.93 -9.55 -1.67
CA LEU A 69 -6.94 -8.48 -1.85
C LEU A 69 -7.38 -7.17 -1.19
N ALA A 70 -8.66 -6.82 -1.31
CA ALA A 70 -9.18 -5.62 -0.67
C ALA A 70 -9.19 -5.70 0.88
N GLY A 71 -9.33 -6.89 1.46
CA GLY A 71 -9.22 -7.09 2.91
C GLY A 71 -7.78 -7.23 3.40
N ALA A 72 -6.92 -7.83 2.58
CA ALA A 72 -5.56 -8.22 2.99
C ALA A 72 -4.61 -7.04 3.19
N SER A 73 -4.83 -5.91 2.53
CA SER A 73 -3.93 -4.75 2.58
C SER A 73 -3.83 -4.07 3.95
N GLY A 74 -4.76 -4.36 4.87
CA GLY A 74 -4.75 -3.84 6.25
C GLY A 74 -4.34 -4.83 7.33
N ILE A 75 -3.95 -6.05 6.96
CA ILE A 75 -3.66 -7.16 7.88
C ILE A 75 -2.27 -6.99 8.50
N ASP A 76 -2.16 -7.24 9.81
CA ASP A 76 -0.90 -7.24 10.56
C ASP A 76 -0.30 -8.65 10.69
N CYS A 77 -1.16 -9.67 10.74
CA CYS A 77 -0.80 -11.07 10.87
C CYS A 77 -1.74 -11.95 10.04
N VAL A 78 -1.21 -12.97 9.39
CA VAL A 78 -2.00 -13.97 8.65
C VAL A 78 -2.18 -15.23 9.49
N LEU A 79 -3.40 -15.72 9.55
CA LEU A 79 -3.76 -17.05 10.01
C LEU A 79 -3.92 -17.96 8.78
N LEU A 80 -2.84 -18.67 8.41
CA LEU A 80 -2.84 -19.63 7.31
C LEU A 80 -3.51 -20.92 7.73
N VAL A 81 -4.63 -21.27 7.10
CA VAL A 81 -5.45 -22.43 7.47
C VAL A 81 -5.26 -23.53 6.43
N VAL A 82 -4.77 -24.68 6.89
CA VAL A 82 -4.54 -25.88 6.08
C VAL A 82 -5.24 -27.07 6.74
N ALA A 83 -6.07 -27.79 5.99
CA ALA A 83 -6.73 -28.96 6.53
C ALA A 83 -5.83 -30.21 6.41
N ALA A 84 -5.78 -31.02 7.46
CA ALA A 84 -4.92 -32.21 7.55
C ALA A 84 -5.38 -33.33 6.60
N ASP A 85 -6.68 -33.40 6.29
CA ASP A 85 -7.25 -34.36 5.33
C ASP A 85 -6.82 -34.04 3.88
N ASP A 86 -6.94 -32.78 3.47
CA ASP A 86 -6.65 -32.34 2.08
C ASP A 86 -5.14 -32.04 1.88
N GLY A 87 -4.49 -31.42 2.85
CA GLY A 87 -3.11 -30.96 2.75
C GLY A 87 -2.97 -29.63 1.99
N LEU A 88 -1.83 -29.42 1.33
CA LEU A 88 -1.56 -28.20 0.56
C LEU A 88 -2.30 -28.20 -0.76
N MET A 89 -3.09 -27.15 -0.98
CA MET A 89 -3.91 -26.94 -2.17
C MET A 89 -3.41 -25.74 -2.98
N PRO A 90 -3.71 -25.65 -4.30
CA PRO A 90 -3.25 -24.55 -5.16
C PRO A 90 -3.59 -23.15 -4.63
N GLN A 91 -4.79 -22.97 -4.10
CA GLN A 91 -5.22 -21.68 -3.53
C GLN A 91 -4.42 -21.30 -2.26
N THR A 92 -3.95 -22.29 -1.49
CA THR A 92 -3.05 -22.04 -0.35
C THR A 92 -1.75 -21.38 -0.79
N ARG A 93 -1.20 -21.84 -1.93
CA ARG A 93 0.02 -21.27 -2.54
C ARG A 93 -0.23 -19.86 -3.09
N GLU A 94 -1.35 -19.65 -3.81
CA GLU A 94 -1.71 -18.31 -4.32
C GLU A 94 -1.92 -17.32 -3.17
N HIS A 95 -2.63 -17.70 -2.12
CA HIS A 95 -2.84 -16.84 -0.95
C HIS A 95 -1.52 -16.51 -0.26
N LEU A 96 -0.61 -17.48 -0.13
CA LEU A 96 0.71 -17.24 0.43
C LEU A 96 1.52 -16.25 -0.42
N ALA A 97 1.54 -16.43 -1.74
CA ALA A 97 2.20 -15.50 -2.65
C ALA A 97 1.66 -14.06 -2.51
N ILE A 98 0.34 -13.90 -2.42
CA ILE A 98 -0.30 -12.59 -2.19
C ILE A 98 0.12 -11.99 -0.86
N VAL A 99 0.13 -12.77 0.21
CA VAL A 99 0.56 -12.36 1.56
C VAL A 99 2.01 -11.83 1.53
N GLU A 100 2.90 -12.54 0.84
CA GLU A 100 4.30 -12.12 0.67
C GLU A 100 4.43 -10.83 -0.16
N LEU A 101 3.68 -10.70 -1.27
CA LEU A 101 3.67 -9.49 -2.10
C LEU A 101 3.16 -8.27 -1.31
N LEU A 102 2.16 -8.45 -0.44
CA LEU A 102 1.66 -7.42 0.47
C LEU A 102 2.63 -7.09 1.61
N GLY A 103 3.72 -7.85 1.75
CA GLY A 103 4.77 -7.59 2.73
C GLY A 103 4.39 -7.96 4.16
N ILE A 104 3.40 -8.84 4.34
CA ILE A 104 3.00 -9.35 5.64
C ILE A 104 4.09 -10.33 6.10
N ARG A 105 4.68 -10.08 7.27
CA ARG A 105 5.85 -10.81 7.79
C ARG A 105 5.54 -11.66 9.02
N ARG A 106 4.28 -11.66 9.48
CA ARG A 106 3.82 -12.45 10.63
C ARG A 106 2.72 -13.38 10.19
N ALA A 107 2.88 -14.66 10.50
CA ALA A 107 1.83 -15.64 10.29
C ALA A 107 1.82 -16.68 11.41
N LEU A 108 0.65 -17.22 11.67
CA LEU A 108 0.43 -18.47 12.39
C LEU A 108 -0.21 -19.46 11.44
N VAL A 109 0.12 -20.73 11.54
CA VAL A 109 -0.49 -21.77 10.74
C VAL A 109 -1.42 -22.61 11.60
N ALA A 110 -2.68 -22.69 11.21
CA ALA A 110 -3.65 -23.62 11.80
C ALA A 110 -3.76 -24.86 10.92
N LEU A 111 -3.26 -25.98 11.40
CA LEU A 111 -3.43 -27.29 10.77
C LEU A 111 -4.72 -27.92 11.30
N THR A 112 -5.82 -27.73 10.56
CA THR A 112 -7.18 -28.06 11.00
C THR A 112 -7.60 -29.49 10.71
N LYS A 113 -8.75 -29.92 11.23
CA LYS A 113 -9.39 -31.23 11.00
C LYS A 113 -8.52 -32.43 11.43
N ILE A 114 -7.69 -32.27 12.46
CA ILE A 114 -6.84 -33.38 12.96
C ILE A 114 -7.67 -34.54 13.49
N ASP A 115 -8.92 -34.30 13.89
CA ASP A 115 -9.88 -35.30 14.33
C ASP A 115 -10.34 -36.28 13.23
N ARG A 116 -10.04 -35.97 11.96
CA ARG A 116 -10.46 -36.76 10.79
C ARG A 116 -9.38 -37.66 10.21
N VAL A 117 -8.16 -37.55 10.70
CA VAL A 117 -7.01 -38.24 10.14
C VAL A 117 -6.13 -38.87 11.23
N GLU A 118 -5.31 -39.83 10.84
CA GLU A 118 -4.32 -40.44 11.72
C GLU A 118 -3.17 -39.46 12.03
N PRO A 119 -2.52 -39.57 13.22
CA PRO A 119 -1.41 -38.68 13.61
C PRO A 119 -0.27 -38.62 12.61
N GLN A 120 0.00 -39.72 11.91
CA GLN A 120 1.02 -39.78 10.85
C GLN A 120 0.70 -38.83 9.69
N ARG A 121 -0.57 -38.69 9.32
CA ARG A 121 -1.02 -37.76 8.28
C ARG A 121 -0.84 -36.32 8.73
N VAL A 122 -1.16 -36.01 9.97
CA VAL A 122 -0.93 -34.66 10.55
C VAL A 122 0.54 -34.29 10.41
N GLN A 123 1.47 -35.20 10.78
CA GLN A 123 2.91 -34.95 10.68
C GLN A 123 3.37 -34.78 9.22
N GLN A 124 2.85 -35.55 8.28
CA GLN A 124 3.16 -35.40 6.86
C GLN A 124 2.78 -34.01 6.31
N VAL A 125 1.54 -33.56 6.62
CA VAL A 125 1.07 -32.24 6.16
C VAL A 125 1.83 -31.12 6.84
N ARG A 126 2.16 -31.26 8.12
CA ARG A 126 3.02 -30.34 8.85
C ARG A 126 4.37 -30.14 8.14
N THR A 127 5.05 -31.23 7.79
CA THR A 127 6.32 -31.17 7.06
C THR A 127 6.16 -30.50 5.68
N GLN A 128 5.07 -30.76 4.96
CA GLN A 128 4.78 -30.09 3.67
C GLN A 128 4.63 -28.56 3.85
N VAL A 129 3.94 -28.13 4.92
CA VAL A 129 3.78 -26.71 5.23
C VAL A 129 5.11 -26.07 5.60
N GLU A 130 5.91 -26.72 6.44
CA GLU A 130 7.26 -26.26 6.80
C GLU A 130 8.13 -26.06 5.55
N HIS A 131 8.11 -27.00 4.62
CA HIS A 131 8.83 -26.89 3.33
C HIS A 131 8.30 -25.72 2.47
N LEU A 132 6.98 -25.54 2.40
CA LEU A 132 6.39 -24.45 1.63
C LEU A 132 6.83 -23.08 2.16
N LEU A 133 6.91 -22.93 3.47
CA LEU A 133 7.28 -21.66 4.12
C LEU A 133 8.79 -21.41 4.14
N ALA A 134 9.62 -22.44 4.03
CA ALA A 134 11.06 -22.40 4.30
C ALA A 134 11.83 -21.34 3.50
N SER A 135 11.42 -21.06 2.27
CA SER A 135 12.09 -20.11 1.37
C SER A 135 11.58 -18.66 1.48
N GLY A 136 10.52 -18.43 2.27
CA GLY A 136 9.83 -17.14 2.35
C GLY A 136 10.07 -16.39 3.65
N PRO A 137 9.53 -15.17 3.76
CA PRO A 137 9.61 -14.36 4.99
C PRO A 137 8.85 -14.96 6.18
N LEU A 138 8.02 -15.98 5.93
CA LEU A 138 7.20 -16.67 6.93
C LEU A 138 7.79 -18.02 7.40
N ALA A 139 9.06 -18.29 7.11
CA ALA A 139 9.74 -19.57 7.44
C ALA A 139 9.70 -19.97 8.93
N ARG A 140 9.54 -19.00 9.83
CA ARG A 140 9.51 -19.23 11.28
C ARG A 140 8.09 -19.19 11.86
N SER A 141 7.06 -19.29 11.04
CA SER A 141 5.67 -19.27 11.51
C SER A 141 5.34 -20.55 12.28
N PRO A 142 4.86 -20.46 13.52
CA PRO A 142 4.50 -21.62 14.31
C PRO A 142 3.26 -22.32 13.73
N ILE A 143 3.22 -23.65 13.82
CA ILE A 143 2.14 -24.50 13.31
C ILE A 143 1.40 -25.12 14.48
N PHE A 144 0.09 -24.93 14.51
CA PHE A 144 -0.84 -25.41 15.54
C PHE A 144 -1.76 -26.48 14.95
N PRO A 145 -1.53 -27.75 15.24
CA PRO A 145 -2.49 -28.81 14.95
C PRO A 145 -3.74 -28.62 15.84
N LEU A 146 -4.91 -28.59 15.23
CA LEU A 146 -6.16 -28.35 15.95
C LEU A 146 -7.40 -28.94 15.25
N SER A 147 -8.47 -29.07 16.03
CA SER A 147 -9.82 -29.34 15.53
C SER A 147 -10.79 -28.29 16.05
N SER A 148 -11.41 -27.56 15.11
CA SER A 148 -12.46 -26.60 15.45
C SER A 148 -13.76 -27.29 15.93
N SER A 149 -13.93 -28.59 15.66
CA SER A 149 -15.11 -29.38 16.04
C SER A 149 -15.02 -29.86 17.47
N THR A 150 -13.85 -30.35 17.89
CA THR A 150 -13.62 -30.90 19.24
C THR A 150 -13.08 -29.85 20.22
N GLY A 151 -12.52 -28.74 19.71
CA GLY A 151 -11.85 -27.72 20.48
C GLY A 151 -10.36 -28.03 20.77
N GLU A 152 -9.85 -29.21 20.39
CA GLU A 152 -8.46 -29.60 20.58
C GLU A 152 -7.52 -28.60 19.90
N GLY A 153 -6.49 -28.10 20.60
CA GLY A 153 -5.46 -27.19 20.10
C GLY A 153 -5.91 -25.73 19.86
N VAL A 154 -7.20 -25.43 19.99
CA VAL A 154 -7.73 -24.06 19.72
C VAL A 154 -7.21 -23.06 20.75
N GLU A 155 -7.12 -23.44 22.03
CA GLU A 155 -6.66 -22.55 23.09
C GLU A 155 -5.18 -22.18 22.93
N ALA A 156 -4.33 -23.12 22.55
CA ALA A 156 -2.91 -22.84 22.26
C ALA A 156 -2.74 -21.83 21.11
N LEU A 157 -3.59 -21.90 20.07
CA LEU A 157 -3.60 -20.90 19.00
C LEU A 157 -4.11 -19.55 19.51
N ARG A 158 -5.13 -19.53 20.39
CA ARG A 158 -5.67 -18.29 20.99
C ARG A 158 -4.59 -17.57 21.82
N GLU A 159 -3.87 -18.29 22.67
CA GLU A 159 -2.77 -17.76 23.48
C GLU A 159 -1.65 -17.19 22.60
N ALA A 160 -1.26 -17.90 21.53
CA ALA A 160 -0.26 -17.43 20.58
C ALA A 160 -0.69 -16.14 19.86
N LEU A 161 -1.95 -16.03 19.46
CA LEU A 161 -2.52 -14.81 18.87
C LEU A 161 -2.52 -13.66 19.88
N GLY A 162 -2.86 -13.92 21.14
CA GLY A 162 -2.82 -12.92 22.22
C GLY A 162 -1.40 -12.41 22.47
N GLY A 163 -0.41 -13.30 22.50
CA GLY A 163 1.00 -12.93 22.60
C GLY A 163 1.46 -12.01 21.45
N LEU A 164 1.11 -12.37 20.22
CA LEU A 164 1.40 -11.54 19.05
C LEU A 164 0.72 -10.16 19.09
N ALA A 165 -0.48 -10.06 19.63
CA ALA A 165 -1.18 -8.77 19.75
C ALA A 165 -0.37 -7.75 20.55
N GLY A 166 0.31 -8.19 21.62
CA GLY A 166 1.21 -7.35 22.40
C GLY A 166 2.51 -6.95 21.70
N GLU A 167 2.95 -7.73 20.70
CA GLU A 167 4.18 -7.47 19.94
C GLU A 167 3.96 -6.62 18.68
N VAL A 168 2.73 -6.53 18.19
CA VAL A 168 2.41 -5.72 17.01
C VAL A 168 2.59 -4.24 17.36
N ARG A 169 3.65 -3.65 16.83
CA ARG A 169 3.87 -2.21 16.96
C ARG A 169 2.66 -1.46 16.41
N GLU A 170 2.15 -0.51 17.19
CA GLU A 170 1.21 0.46 16.66
C GLU A 170 1.81 1.12 15.42
N ARG A 171 1.01 1.22 14.35
CA ARG A 171 1.41 1.97 13.15
C ARG A 171 1.59 3.44 13.53
N SER A 172 2.54 4.10 12.87
CA SER A 172 2.82 5.52 13.15
C SER A 172 1.56 6.37 12.99
N ARG A 173 1.30 7.21 14.00
CA ARG A 173 0.23 8.22 14.00
C ARG A 173 0.70 9.55 13.40
N GLU A 174 1.98 9.68 13.07
CA GLU A 174 2.62 10.95 12.69
C GLU A 174 2.31 11.42 11.27
N GLY A 175 1.87 10.53 10.39
CA GLY A 175 1.49 10.88 9.03
C GLY A 175 0.10 11.48 8.94
N TYR A 176 -0.23 12.01 7.78
CA TYR A 176 -1.60 12.41 7.44
C TYR A 176 -2.51 11.19 7.35
N PHE A 177 -3.77 11.38 7.78
CA PHE A 177 -4.75 10.29 7.79
C PHE A 177 -5.17 9.89 6.39
N ARG A 178 -5.26 8.56 6.19
CA ARG A 178 -5.93 7.96 5.04
C ARG A 178 -6.56 6.63 5.39
N LEU A 179 -7.75 6.40 4.84
CA LEU A 179 -8.54 5.18 5.02
C LEU A 179 -8.97 4.67 3.64
N ALA A 180 -8.70 3.38 3.37
CA ALA A 180 -9.19 2.70 2.18
C ALA A 180 -10.62 2.21 2.42
N VAL A 181 -11.58 2.73 1.65
CA VAL A 181 -12.99 2.38 1.78
C VAL A 181 -13.24 0.97 1.25
N ASP A 182 -13.73 0.08 2.09
CA ASP A 182 -14.17 -1.27 1.71
C ASP A 182 -15.68 -1.41 1.57
N ARG A 183 -16.46 -0.62 2.31
CA ARG A 183 -17.93 -0.57 2.23
C ARG A 183 -18.44 0.84 2.50
N ALA A 184 -19.58 1.15 1.87
CA ALA A 184 -20.41 2.31 2.19
C ALA A 184 -21.87 1.87 2.30
N PHE A 185 -22.58 2.43 3.26
CA PHE A 185 -24.01 2.15 3.47
C PHE A 185 -24.70 3.30 4.21
N SER A 186 -26.01 3.34 4.13
CA SER A 186 -26.82 4.30 4.86
C SER A 186 -27.36 3.69 6.16
N VAL A 187 -27.30 4.45 7.25
CA VAL A 187 -27.87 4.09 8.55
C VAL A 187 -29.00 5.06 8.87
N ALA A 188 -30.19 4.52 9.16
CA ALA A 188 -31.34 5.33 9.53
C ALA A 188 -31.02 6.25 10.72
N GLY A 189 -31.30 7.54 10.58
CA GLY A 189 -31.01 8.56 11.58
C GLY A 189 -29.54 9.03 11.66
N SER A 190 -28.58 8.29 11.12
CA SER A 190 -27.17 8.66 11.16
C SER A 190 -26.62 9.15 9.80
N GLY A 191 -27.24 8.73 8.68
CA GLY A 191 -26.78 9.09 7.35
C GLY A 191 -25.78 8.09 6.76
N ILE A 192 -24.82 8.58 5.99
CA ILE A 192 -23.85 7.75 5.26
C ILE A 192 -22.71 7.33 6.18
N VAL A 193 -22.44 6.04 6.21
CA VAL A 193 -21.32 5.42 6.92
C VAL A 193 -20.42 4.74 5.91
N VAL A 194 -19.12 5.01 5.99
CA VAL A 194 -18.08 4.29 5.25
C VAL A 194 -17.24 3.49 6.21
N THR A 195 -16.83 2.30 5.80
CA THR A 195 -15.91 1.47 6.59
C THR A 195 -14.63 1.18 5.82
N GLY A 196 -13.57 0.95 6.56
CA GLY A 196 -12.27 0.63 5.98
C GLY A 196 -11.18 0.48 7.02
N THR A 197 -9.98 0.18 6.56
CA THR A 197 -8.79 0.17 7.38
C THR A 197 -8.07 1.53 7.29
N ALA A 198 -7.71 2.10 8.44
CA ALA A 198 -6.85 3.27 8.51
C ALA A 198 -5.40 2.88 8.22
N PHE A 199 -4.83 3.40 7.15
CA PHE A 199 -3.47 3.06 6.70
C PHE A 199 -2.40 3.90 7.37
N SER A 200 -2.71 5.16 7.68
CA SER A 200 -1.78 6.12 8.28
C SER A 200 -2.51 7.20 9.06
N GLY A 201 -1.77 7.90 9.92
CA GLY A 201 -2.23 9.07 10.65
C GLY A 201 -3.35 8.78 11.65
N GLN A 202 -4.08 9.83 11.98
CA GLN A 202 -5.22 9.78 12.91
C GLN A 202 -6.37 10.67 12.43
N VAL A 203 -7.59 10.35 12.86
CA VAL A 203 -8.81 11.09 12.56
C VAL A 203 -9.66 11.24 13.82
N ALA A 204 -10.32 12.38 13.96
CA ALA A 204 -11.25 12.69 15.05
C ALA A 204 -12.64 13.07 14.50
N VAL A 205 -13.62 12.99 15.37
CA VAL A 205 -14.95 13.56 15.12
C VAL A 205 -14.81 15.06 14.92
N GLY A 206 -15.37 15.58 13.83
CA GLY A 206 -15.28 16.98 13.42
C GLY A 206 -14.27 17.26 12.32
N ASP A 207 -13.34 16.34 12.05
CA ASP A 207 -12.33 16.52 11.00
C ASP A 207 -12.94 16.61 9.61
N GLU A 208 -12.27 17.37 8.74
CA GLU A 208 -12.56 17.47 7.32
C GLU A 208 -11.59 16.60 6.53
N LEU A 209 -12.15 15.77 5.65
CA LEU A 209 -11.40 14.85 4.79
C LEU A 209 -11.84 15.05 3.33
N LEU A 210 -11.03 14.55 2.42
CA LEU A 210 -11.37 14.43 1.00
C LEU A 210 -11.74 12.98 0.67
N LEU A 211 -12.84 12.81 -0.08
CA LEU A 211 -13.35 11.52 -0.51
C LEU A 211 -13.08 11.30 -2.00
N GLY A 212 -12.50 10.16 -2.31
CA GLY A 212 -12.28 9.64 -3.66
C GLY A 212 -11.30 10.47 -4.49
N ASN A 213 -11.17 10.10 -5.75
CA ASN A 213 -10.27 10.79 -6.68
C ASN A 213 -10.75 12.21 -7.05
N ALA A 214 -12.04 12.47 -6.93
CA ALA A 214 -12.61 13.81 -7.15
C ALA A 214 -12.32 14.80 -6.01
N GLY A 215 -11.77 14.34 -4.88
CA GLY A 215 -11.42 15.19 -3.74
C GLY A 215 -12.62 15.88 -3.11
N ARG A 216 -13.76 15.19 -2.97
CA ARG A 216 -14.96 15.77 -2.39
C ARG A 216 -14.78 16.03 -0.90
N PRO A 217 -14.96 17.25 -0.40
CA PRO A 217 -14.87 17.53 1.01
C PRO A 217 -16.01 16.88 1.79
N VAL A 218 -15.66 16.18 2.86
CA VAL A 218 -16.60 15.54 3.78
C VAL A 218 -16.15 15.79 5.22
N ARG A 219 -17.11 15.89 6.14
CA ARG A 219 -16.87 16.04 7.55
C ARG A 219 -17.23 14.79 8.32
N VAL A 220 -16.39 14.37 9.25
CA VAL A 220 -16.61 13.25 10.15
C VAL A 220 -17.61 13.66 11.24
N ARG A 221 -18.78 13.04 11.27
CA ARG A 221 -19.85 13.29 12.25
C ARG A 221 -19.80 12.37 13.46
N GLY A 222 -19.24 11.20 13.27
CA GLY A 222 -19.06 10.19 14.31
C GLY A 222 -18.16 9.07 13.80
N LEU A 223 -17.59 8.31 14.70
CA LEU A 223 -16.75 7.20 14.34
C LEU A 223 -16.85 6.02 15.32
N HIS A 224 -16.60 4.84 14.80
CA HIS A 224 -16.35 3.63 15.56
C HIS A 224 -14.98 3.09 15.18
N ALA A 225 -14.17 2.76 16.17
CA ALA A 225 -12.90 2.07 16.00
C ALA A 225 -13.04 0.65 16.54
N GLN A 226 -12.71 -0.37 15.71
CA GLN A 226 -12.79 -1.79 16.09
C GLN A 226 -14.15 -2.15 16.72
N ASN A 227 -15.23 -1.71 16.06
CA ASN A 227 -16.61 -1.94 16.43
C ASN A 227 -17.06 -1.30 17.77
N ARG A 228 -16.32 -0.34 18.32
CA ARG A 228 -16.68 0.42 19.52
C ARG A 228 -16.80 1.91 19.20
N PRO A 229 -17.79 2.63 19.78
CA PRO A 229 -17.85 4.08 19.64
C PRO A 229 -16.55 4.72 20.15
N ALA A 230 -16.02 5.69 19.39
CA ALA A 230 -14.81 6.42 19.76
C ALA A 230 -14.87 7.85 19.27
N GLN A 231 -14.02 8.73 19.84
CA GLN A 231 -13.86 10.12 19.40
C GLN A 231 -12.71 10.28 18.41
N GLN A 232 -11.77 9.32 18.42
CA GLN A 232 -10.59 9.30 17.56
C GLN A 232 -10.30 7.89 17.10
N ALA A 233 -9.68 7.78 15.92
CA ALA A 233 -9.12 6.53 15.40
C ALA A 233 -7.80 6.80 14.70
N TRP A 234 -6.95 5.77 14.56
CA TRP A 234 -5.61 5.90 14.01
C TRP A 234 -5.20 4.69 13.15
N ALA A 235 -4.07 4.81 12.54
CA ALA A 235 -3.48 3.79 11.68
C ALA A 235 -3.48 2.39 12.32
N GLY A 236 -3.79 1.36 11.52
CA GLY A 236 -3.88 -0.03 11.97
C GLY A 236 -5.24 -0.43 12.51
N GLN A 237 -6.18 0.50 12.69
CA GLN A 237 -7.53 0.18 13.12
C GLN A 237 -8.48 0.03 11.93
N ARG A 238 -9.44 -0.86 12.08
CA ARG A 238 -10.61 -0.85 11.20
C ARG A 238 -11.63 0.15 11.77
N VAL A 239 -12.04 1.09 10.92
CA VAL A 239 -12.82 2.25 11.31
C VAL A 239 -14.11 2.32 10.51
N ALA A 240 -15.20 2.70 11.16
CA ALA A 240 -16.44 3.13 10.53
C ALA A 240 -16.60 4.62 10.77
N LEU A 241 -16.68 5.41 9.70
CA LEU A 241 -16.85 6.86 9.75
C LEU A 241 -18.23 7.24 9.26
N ASN A 242 -19.00 7.90 10.10
CA ASN A 242 -20.20 8.61 9.67
C ASN A 242 -19.74 9.93 9.05
N ILE A 243 -20.02 10.12 7.76
CA ILE A 243 -19.57 11.27 6.99
C ILE A 243 -20.73 12.07 6.44
N ALA A 244 -20.54 13.38 6.33
CA ALA A 244 -21.48 14.29 5.70
C ALA A 244 -20.72 15.25 4.77
N GLY A 245 -21.30 15.55 3.64
CA GLY A 245 -20.77 16.48 2.64
C GLY A 245 -21.91 17.13 1.86
N GLU A 246 -21.62 18.22 1.16
CA GLU A 246 -22.62 18.88 0.32
C GLU A 246 -23.04 17.96 -0.81
N ARG A 247 -24.36 17.69 -0.91
CA ARG A 247 -24.96 16.81 -1.93
C ARG A 247 -24.32 15.43 -2.03
N LEU A 248 -23.75 14.93 -0.91
CA LEU A 248 -23.16 13.60 -0.87
C LEU A 248 -24.26 12.54 -0.94
N ALA A 249 -24.21 11.68 -1.96
CA ALA A 249 -25.10 10.52 -2.12
C ALA A 249 -24.30 9.21 -2.01
N LEU A 250 -24.97 8.15 -1.51
CA LEU A 250 -24.33 6.85 -1.28
C LEU A 250 -23.76 6.24 -2.58
N GLU A 251 -24.46 6.43 -3.70
CA GLU A 251 -24.09 5.90 -5.02
C GLU A 251 -22.80 6.51 -5.57
N GLN A 252 -22.34 7.60 -4.97
CA GLN A 252 -21.09 8.29 -5.33
C GLN A 252 -19.87 7.76 -4.58
N ILE A 253 -20.09 6.82 -3.65
CA ILE A 253 -19.04 6.23 -2.84
C ILE A 253 -18.87 4.78 -3.24
N GLN A 254 -17.68 4.42 -3.66
CA GLN A 254 -17.38 3.09 -4.15
C GLN A 254 -16.31 2.43 -3.29
N ARG A 255 -16.32 1.10 -3.29
CA ARG A 255 -15.17 0.33 -2.82
C ARG A 255 -13.96 0.71 -3.67
N GLY A 256 -12.85 1.02 -3.03
CA GLY A 256 -11.66 1.54 -3.70
C GLY A 256 -11.46 3.04 -3.55
N ASP A 257 -12.49 3.79 -3.11
CA ASP A 257 -12.28 5.18 -2.73
C ASP A 257 -11.38 5.30 -1.50
N TRP A 258 -10.73 6.44 -1.40
CA TRP A 258 -9.96 6.81 -0.21
C TRP A 258 -10.64 7.98 0.49
N LEU A 259 -10.64 7.93 1.82
CA LEU A 259 -10.83 9.08 2.68
C LEU A 259 -9.45 9.51 3.20
N LEU A 260 -9.06 10.75 2.95
CA LEU A 260 -7.72 11.23 3.28
C LEU A 260 -7.71 12.73 3.62
N GLN A 261 -6.72 13.13 4.39
CA GLN A 261 -6.45 14.55 4.61
C GLN A 261 -5.97 15.22 3.33
N ALA A 262 -6.34 16.48 3.11
CA ALA A 262 -6.12 17.23 1.87
C ALA A 262 -4.66 17.24 1.40
N ALA A 263 -3.70 17.22 2.32
CA ALA A 263 -2.27 17.19 2.01
C ALA A 263 -1.85 15.98 1.16
N LEU A 264 -2.57 14.85 1.24
CA LEU A 264 -2.28 13.62 0.50
C LEU A 264 -3.03 13.47 -0.81
N HIS A 265 -3.98 14.36 -1.11
CA HIS A 265 -4.81 14.22 -2.30
C HIS A 265 -4.01 14.50 -3.58
N ALA A 266 -3.58 13.44 -4.25
CA ALA A 266 -2.81 13.50 -5.47
C ALA A 266 -3.17 12.32 -6.41
N PRO A 267 -4.39 12.32 -7.00
CA PRO A 267 -4.82 11.23 -7.87
C PRO A 267 -3.94 11.16 -9.13
N THR A 268 -3.54 9.95 -9.50
CA THR A 268 -2.61 9.70 -10.61
C THR A 268 -3.03 8.53 -11.47
N THR A 269 -2.69 8.59 -12.75
CA THR A 269 -2.81 7.47 -13.70
C THR A 269 -1.46 6.85 -14.04
N ARG A 270 -0.36 7.31 -13.40
CA ARG A 270 0.99 6.80 -13.63
C ARG A 270 1.72 6.62 -12.32
N VAL A 271 2.25 5.41 -12.11
CA VAL A 271 2.95 5.05 -10.89
C VAL A 271 4.19 4.26 -11.24
N ASP A 272 5.36 4.68 -10.75
CA ASP A 272 6.57 3.87 -10.84
C ASP A 272 6.66 2.95 -9.62
N ILE A 273 7.03 1.70 -9.88
CA ILE A 273 7.05 0.62 -8.89
C ILE A 273 8.34 -0.20 -8.93
N ASP A 274 8.68 -0.80 -7.80
CA ASP A 274 9.63 -1.91 -7.73
C ASP A 274 8.84 -3.21 -7.92
N PHE A 275 8.80 -3.71 -9.15
CA PHE A 275 8.01 -4.87 -9.54
C PHE A 275 8.80 -6.16 -9.34
N ARG A 276 8.16 -7.18 -8.78
CA ARG A 276 8.65 -8.56 -8.69
C ARG A 276 7.68 -9.50 -9.39
N LEU A 277 8.17 -10.24 -10.38
CA LEU A 277 7.45 -11.34 -11.00
C LEU A 277 7.52 -12.57 -10.08
N LEU A 278 6.40 -13.29 -9.93
CA LEU A 278 6.39 -14.51 -9.11
C LEU A 278 7.32 -15.58 -9.70
N PRO A 279 8.02 -16.37 -8.86
CA PRO A 279 8.92 -17.42 -9.36
C PRO A 279 8.20 -18.59 -10.01
N ASP A 280 6.93 -18.82 -9.66
CA ASP A 280 6.10 -19.90 -10.20
C ASP A 280 5.44 -19.53 -11.54
N GLU A 281 5.73 -18.33 -12.09
CA GLU A 281 5.27 -17.95 -13.42
C GLU A 281 5.95 -18.81 -14.50
N LEU A 282 5.14 -19.22 -15.49
CA LEU A 282 5.61 -20.14 -16.55
C LEU A 282 6.33 -19.44 -17.69
N ARG A 283 6.24 -18.12 -17.77
CA ARG A 283 6.77 -17.31 -18.89
C ARG A 283 7.33 -16.00 -18.37
N ASP A 284 8.26 -15.46 -19.13
CA ASP A 284 8.76 -14.11 -18.93
C ASP A 284 7.64 -13.09 -19.02
N PHE A 285 7.72 -12.06 -18.19
CA PHE A 285 6.84 -10.91 -18.28
C PHE A 285 7.33 -10.01 -19.43
N ILE A 286 6.43 -9.67 -20.34
CA ILE A 286 6.74 -8.85 -21.51
C ILE A 286 6.39 -7.39 -21.25
N HIS A 287 7.26 -6.47 -21.71
CA HIS A 287 6.99 -5.03 -21.66
C HIS A 287 5.62 -4.69 -22.24
N TRP A 288 4.91 -3.77 -21.59
CA TRP A 288 3.59 -3.27 -21.99
C TRP A 288 2.43 -4.28 -21.86
N THR A 289 2.60 -5.32 -21.07
CA THR A 289 1.55 -6.30 -20.78
C THR A 289 0.36 -5.65 -20.06
N PRO A 290 -0.90 -5.94 -20.48
CA PRO A 290 -2.08 -5.51 -19.75
C PRO A 290 -2.22 -6.25 -18.43
N VAL A 291 -2.59 -5.51 -17.37
CA VAL A 291 -2.68 -6.01 -15.99
C VAL A 291 -3.88 -5.42 -15.26
N HIS A 292 -4.35 -6.15 -14.24
CA HIS A 292 -5.17 -5.63 -13.15
C HIS A 292 -4.28 -5.26 -11.97
N LEU A 293 -4.36 -4.03 -11.54
CA LEU A 293 -3.73 -3.52 -10.33
C LEU A 293 -4.68 -3.60 -9.14
N HIS A 294 -4.23 -4.22 -8.05
CA HIS A 294 -4.87 -4.14 -6.74
C HIS A 294 -3.97 -3.37 -5.78
N LEU A 295 -4.48 -2.24 -5.24
CA LEU A 295 -3.78 -1.39 -4.29
C LEU A 295 -4.78 -0.93 -3.21
N GLY A 296 -4.55 -1.32 -1.94
CA GLY A 296 -5.56 -1.14 -0.92
C GLY A 296 -6.84 -1.87 -1.28
N THR A 297 -7.95 -1.14 -1.37
CA THR A 297 -9.24 -1.65 -1.83
C THR A 297 -9.53 -1.34 -3.30
N GLN A 298 -8.60 -0.66 -3.99
CA GLN A 298 -8.72 -0.31 -5.41
C GLN A 298 -8.45 -1.50 -6.32
N ASP A 299 -9.21 -1.58 -7.40
CA ASP A 299 -9.03 -2.51 -8.52
C ASP A 299 -9.12 -1.72 -9.82
N VAL A 300 -8.00 -1.57 -10.53
CA VAL A 300 -7.90 -0.73 -11.73
C VAL A 300 -7.10 -1.44 -12.80
N THR A 301 -7.59 -1.42 -14.02
CA THR A 301 -6.86 -1.97 -15.18
C THR A 301 -5.84 -0.99 -15.72
N GLY A 302 -4.80 -1.52 -16.34
CA GLY A 302 -3.77 -0.72 -16.98
C GLY A 302 -2.76 -1.56 -17.73
N ARG A 303 -1.60 -0.98 -18.00
CA ARG A 303 -0.46 -1.67 -18.62
C ARG A 303 0.78 -1.45 -17.79
N LEU A 304 1.63 -2.48 -17.73
CA LEU A 304 2.92 -2.41 -17.05
C LEU A 304 4.05 -2.27 -18.09
N ALA A 305 4.76 -1.16 -18.02
CA ALA A 305 5.92 -0.87 -18.83
C ALA A 305 7.19 -1.13 -18.02
N LEU A 306 8.00 -2.11 -18.41
CA LEU A 306 9.34 -2.30 -17.83
C LEU A 306 10.21 -1.08 -18.17
N LEU A 307 10.94 -0.55 -17.20
CA LEU A 307 11.83 0.59 -17.39
C LEU A 307 13.25 0.15 -17.76
N GLU A 308 13.58 -1.10 -17.50
CA GLU A 308 14.84 -1.76 -17.85
C GLU A 308 14.52 -3.01 -18.66
N GLY A 309 15.04 -3.09 -19.88
CA GLY A 309 14.77 -4.22 -20.78
C GLY A 309 13.35 -4.28 -21.34
N GLU A 310 13.04 -5.36 -22.07
CA GLU A 310 11.74 -5.64 -22.69
C GLU A 310 11.09 -6.89 -22.10
N GLN A 311 11.82 -7.68 -21.31
CA GLN A 311 11.37 -8.91 -20.67
C GLN A 311 11.90 -8.99 -19.25
N LEU A 312 11.19 -9.72 -18.38
CA LEU A 312 11.58 -10.00 -17.01
C LEU A 312 11.32 -11.49 -16.72
N GLU A 313 12.34 -12.20 -16.34
CA GLU A 313 12.28 -13.63 -16.00
C GLU A 313 11.53 -13.87 -14.68
N PRO A 314 10.86 -15.03 -14.51
CA PRO A 314 10.23 -15.42 -13.25
C PRO A 314 11.17 -15.32 -12.04
N GLY A 315 10.66 -14.82 -10.92
CA GLY A 315 11.43 -14.63 -9.70
C GLY A 315 12.26 -13.34 -9.63
N HIS A 316 12.47 -12.65 -10.76
CA HIS A 316 13.28 -11.43 -10.83
C HIS A 316 12.47 -10.16 -10.51
N ARG A 317 13.23 -9.06 -10.35
CA ARG A 317 12.69 -7.71 -10.08
C ARG A 317 13.17 -6.73 -11.12
N ALA A 318 12.32 -5.74 -11.43
CA ALA A 318 12.66 -4.63 -12.30
C ALA A 318 11.91 -3.37 -11.87
N PHE A 319 12.45 -2.21 -12.22
CA PHE A 319 11.67 -0.97 -12.20
C PHE A 319 10.65 -1.02 -13.32
N ALA A 320 9.42 -0.66 -12.98
CA ALA A 320 8.34 -0.63 -13.96
C ALA A 320 7.41 0.55 -13.72
N GLN A 321 6.75 1.01 -14.77
CA GLN A 321 5.72 2.04 -14.70
C GLN A 321 4.35 1.46 -15.03
N LEU A 322 3.40 1.61 -14.12
CA LEU A 322 2.00 1.37 -14.37
C LEU A 322 1.39 2.57 -15.09
N VAL A 323 0.72 2.32 -16.19
CA VAL A 323 -0.09 3.29 -16.93
C VAL A 323 -1.54 2.81 -16.84
N LEU A 324 -2.35 3.52 -16.05
CA LEU A 324 -3.66 3.08 -15.62
C LEU A 324 -4.78 3.73 -16.43
N ASN A 325 -5.90 3.03 -16.56
CA ASN A 325 -7.11 3.48 -17.26
C ASN A 325 -7.98 4.42 -16.42
N ALA A 326 -7.78 4.42 -15.09
CA ALA A 326 -8.45 5.31 -14.15
C ALA A 326 -7.45 5.80 -13.09
N PRO A 327 -7.67 7.01 -12.52
CA PRO A 327 -6.79 7.51 -11.48
C PRO A 327 -6.90 6.72 -10.19
N ILE A 328 -5.78 6.61 -9.47
CA ILE A 328 -5.67 6.04 -8.14
C ILE A 328 -5.02 7.01 -7.16
N GLN A 329 -5.17 6.75 -5.88
CA GLN A 329 -4.35 7.36 -4.82
C GLN A 329 -3.25 6.37 -4.44
N ALA A 330 -1.99 6.77 -4.61
CA ALA A 330 -0.85 5.91 -4.33
C ALA A 330 0.27 6.72 -3.66
N LEU A 331 0.81 6.19 -2.58
CA LEU A 331 1.94 6.78 -1.86
C LEU A 331 3.16 5.87 -1.95
N HIS A 332 4.34 6.45 -1.75
CA HIS A 332 5.57 5.69 -1.61
C HIS A 332 5.43 4.61 -0.53
N GLY A 333 5.91 3.42 -0.81
CA GLY A 333 5.82 2.28 0.10
C GLY A 333 4.54 1.47 0.03
N ASP A 334 3.48 1.98 -0.62
CA ASP A 334 2.24 1.20 -0.79
C ASP A 334 2.50 -0.11 -1.51
N ARG A 335 1.95 -1.19 -0.95
CA ARG A 335 2.04 -2.53 -1.53
C ARG A 335 0.93 -2.76 -2.54
N LEU A 336 1.27 -3.44 -3.61
CA LEU A 336 0.36 -3.74 -4.69
C LEU A 336 0.53 -5.18 -5.20
N VAL A 337 -0.55 -5.69 -5.77
CA VAL A 337 -0.58 -6.98 -6.45
C VAL A 337 -1.05 -6.77 -7.88
N LEU A 338 -0.40 -7.44 -8.82
CA LEU A 338 -0.76 -7.42 -10.23
C LEU A 338 -1.28 -8.79 -10.64
N ARG A 339 -2.44 -8.78 -11.29
CA ARG A 339 -3.05 -9.96 -11.87
C ARG A 339 -3.07 -9.84 -13.40
N ASP A 340 -3.26 -10.96 -14.07
CA ASP A 340 -3.42 -10.98 -15.53
C ASP A 340 -4.69 -10.22 -15.98
N GLN A 341 -4.81 -9.94 -17.27
CA GLN A 341 -5.94 -9.18 -17.83
C GLN A 341 -7.31 -9.77 -17.50
N SER A 342 -7.40 -11.08 -17.30
CA SER A 342 -8.64 -11.76 -16.92
C SER A 342 -8.88 -11.78 -15.41
N ALA A 343 -7.96 -11.25 -14.62
CA ALA A 343 -7.95 -11.31 -13.17
C ALA A 343 -8.09 -12.73 -12.58
N GLN A 344 -7.59 -13.74 -13.32
CA GLN A 344 -7.65 -15.15 -12.90
C GLN A 344 -6.36 -15.59 -12.20
N ARG A 345 -5.21 -15.01 -12.58
CA ARG A 345 -3.90 -15.42 -12.09
C ARG A 345 -3.11 -14.23 -11.53
N THR A 346 -2.50 -14.42 -10.39
CA THR A 346 -1.57 -13.45 -9.80
C THR A 346 -0.22 -13.55 -10.51
N LEU A 347 0.21 -12.48 -11.18
CA LEU A 347 1.48 -12.42 -11.90
C LEU A 347 2.64 -12.06 -10.96
N GLY A 348 2.40 -11.11 -10.07
CA GLY A 348 3.41 -10.57 -9.20
C GLY A 348 2.89 -9.36 -8.44
N GLY A 349 3.78 -8.54 -7.97
CA GLY A 349 3.43 -7.34 -7.23
C GLY A 349 4.67 -6.56 -6.85
N GLY A 350 4.52 -5.68 -5.88
CA GLY A 350 5.65 -4.88 -5.45
C GLY A 350 5.27 -3.72 -4.57
N ARG A 351 6.07 -2.66 -4.70
CA ARG A 351 5.94 -1.46 -3.90
C ARG A 351 5.94 -0.22 -4.79
N VAL A 352 5.06 0.71 -4.50
CA VAL A 352 5.07 2.05 -5.11
C VAL A 352 6.36 2.77 -4.72
N LEU A 353 7.07 3.29 -5.72
CA LEU A 353 8.23 4.15 -5.55
C LEU A 353 7.85 5.61 -5.74
N ASP A 354 7.10 5.92 -6.81
CA ASP A 354 6.70 7.29 -7.13
C ASP A 354 5.28 7.32 -7.69
N GLY A 355 4.37 7.98 -6.96
CA GLY A 355 2.98 8.23 -7.39
C GLY A 355 2.83 9.39 -8.38
N ALA A 356 3.89 10.17 -8.60
CA ALA A 356 3.92 11.28 -9.57
C ALA A 356 4.84 10.99 -10.76
N ALA A 357 4.81 9.75 -11.25
CA ALA A 357 5.70 9.24 -12.28
C ALA A 357 5.60 10.02 -13.61
N PRO A 358 6.75 10.36 -14.25
CA PRO A 358 6.77 11.14 -15.47
C PRO A 358 6.27 10.33 -16.68
N ALA A 359 5.59 11.01 -17.62
CA ALA A 359 5.16 10.40 -18.87
C ALA A 359 6.31 10.23 -19.89
N ARG A 360 7.34 11.09 -19.81
CA ARG A 360 8.50 11.11 -20.71
C ARG A 360 9.79 10.90 -19.94
N ASN A 361 10.86 10.52 -20.61
CA ASN A 361 12.20 10.33 -20.03
C ASN A 361 12.24 9.29 -18.87
N ARG A 362 11.30 8.36 -18.88
CA ARG A 362 11.12 7.37 -17.81
C ARG A 362 12.22 6.30 -17.74
N ARG A 363 13.01 6.13 -18.81
CA ARG A 363 14.11 5.15 -18.93
C ARG A 363 15.51 5.82 -18.90
N THR A 364 15.60 7.10 -18.54
CA THR A 364 16.90 7.78 -18.46
C THR A 364 17.72 7.27 -17.27
N PRO A 365 19.06 7.26 -17.36
CA PRO A 365 19.92 6.89 -16.23
C PRO A 365 19.62 7.71 -14.96
N ALA A 366 19.36 9.01 -15.10
CA ALA A 366 18.99 9.88 -13.98
C ALA A 366 17.67 9.42 -13.31
N ARG A 367 16.64 9.03 -14.12
CA ARG A 367 15.39 8.52 -13.56
C ARG A 367 15.59 7.18 -12.85
N LEU A 368 16.37 6.26 -13.43
CA LEU A 368 16.66 4.98 -12.78
C LEU A 368 17.42 5.16 -11.46
N ALA A 369 18.36 6.12 -11.40
CA ALA A 369 19.05 6.46 -10.15
C ALA A 369 18.08 7.02 -9.08
N GLN A 370 17.10 7.87 -9.47
CA GLN A 370 16.05 8.32 -8.56
C GLN A 370 15.20 7.16 -8.03
N LEU A 371 14.79 6.23 -8.91
CA LEU A 371 14.00 5.05 -8.49
C LEU A 371 14.81 4.13 -7.57
N GLN A 372 16.13 4.01 -7.81
CA GLN A 372 17.00 3.27 -6.90
C GLN A 372 17.08 3.94 -5.51
N ALA A 373 17.12 5.27 -5.44
CA ALA A 373 17.05 5.99 -4.17
C ALA A 373 15.70 5.78 -3.46
N LEU A 374 14.60 5.80 -4.21
CA LEU A 374 13.25 5.55 -3.70
C LEU A 374 12.99 4.10 -3.26
N ARG A 375 13.94 3.16 -3.46
CA ARG A 375 13.91 1.85 -2.80
C ARG A 375 14.14 1.93 -1.30
N GLN A 376 14.74 3.01 -0.80
CA GLN A 376 14.87 3.26 0.63
C GLN A 376 13.47 3.43 1.28
N GLU A 377 13.37 3.09 2.56
CA GLU A 377 12.10 3.15 3.27
C GLU A 377 11.82 4.56 3.84
N SER A 378 12.86 5.30 4.16
CA SER A 378 12.75 6.64 4.74
C SER A 378 13.11 7.76 3.74
N LEU A 379 12.48 8.92 3.96
CA LEU A 379 12.80 10.13 3.20
C LEU A 379 14.25 10.56 3.43
N GLU A 380 14.73 10.45 4.67
CA GLU A 380 16.08 10.87 5.06
C GLU A 380 17.17 10.09 4.31
N GLU A 381 16.96 8.79 4.12
CA GLU A 381 17.88 7.93 3.37
C GLU A 381 17.84 8.19 1.86
N ALA A 382 16.65 8.48 1.33
CA ALA A 382 16.46 8.75 -0.11
C ALA A 382 16.90 10.16 -0.51
N LEU A 383 16.77 11.15 0.38
CA LEU A 383 16.89 12.57 0.09
C LEU A 383 18.22 12.99 -0.55
N PRO A 384 19.42 12.55 -0.08
CA PRO A 384 20.69 12.96 -0.68
C PRO A 384 20.78 12.60 -2.17
N THR A 385 20.41 11.38 -2.52
CA THR A 385 20.42 10.92 -3.92
C THR A 385 19.34 11.61 -4.77
N LEU A 386 18.16 11.85 -4.20
CA LEU A 386 17.09 12.59 -4.89
C LEU A 386 17.50 14.03 -5.19
N LEU A 387 18.14 14.71 -4.24
CA LEU A 387 18.67 16.07 -4.41
C LEU A 387 19.76 16.12 -5.48
N GLY A 388 20.68 15.13 -5.47
CA GLY A 388 21.74 15.02 -6.48
C GLY A 388 21.22 14.83 -7.91
N ALA A 389 20.09 14.11 -8.05
CA ALA A 389 19.47 13.84 -9.36
C ALA A 389 18.45 14.90 -9.80
N ALA A 390 18.14 15.88 -8.96
CA ALA A 390 17.12 16.89 -9.23
C ALA A 390 17.71 18.15 -9.86
N GLU A 391 17.72 18.22 -11.18
CA GLU A 391 18.28 19.39 -11.91
C GLU A 391 17.58 20.71 -11.56
N ASN A 392 16.28 20.69 -11.31
CA ASN A 392 15.43 21.85 -11.01
C ASN A 392 14.97 21.90 -9.54
N GLY A 393 15.70 21.18 -8.66
CA GLY A 393 15.34 21.02 -7.26
C GLY A 393 14.13 20.13 -7.02
N LEU A 394 13.95 19.72 -5.77
CA LEU A 394 12.80 18.91 -5.34
C LEU A 394 11.67 19.79 -4.83
N ASP A 395 10.45 19.42 -5.15
CA ASP A 395 9.23 20.01 -4.62
C ASP A 395 8.92 19.42 -3.22
N PRO A 396 9.00 20.19 -2.13
CA PRO A 396 8.71 19.68 -0.79
C PRO A 396 7.29 19.11 -0.66
N GLN A 397 6.32 19.72 -1.33
CA GLN A 397 4.93 19.26 -1.27
C GLN A 397 4.78 17.85 -1.87
N ARG A 398 5.49 17.58 -2.97
CA ARG A 398 5.53 16.22 -3.54
C ARG A 398 6.18 15.21 -2.61
N LEU A 399 7.22 15.61 -1.87
CA LEU A 399 7.84 14.73 -0.87
C LEU A 399 6.91 14.44 0.30
N VAL A 400 6.17 15.47 0.79
CA VAL A 400 5.11 15.29 1.80
C VAL A 400 4.08 14.28 1.31
N GLN A 401 3.59 14.45 0.09
CA GLN A 401 2.60 13.54 -0.50
C GLN A 401 3.16 12.13 -0.68
N SER A 402 4.37 11.99 -1.23
CA SER A 402 4.96 10.68 -1.51
C SER A 402 5.21 9.88 -0.25
N PHE A 403 5.88 10.47 0.75
CA PHE A 403 6.30 9.76 1.96
C PHE A 403 5.27 9.84 3.09
N ASN A 404 4.18 10.56 2.90
CA ASN A 404 3.19 10.82 3.94
C ASN A 404 3.82 11.30 5.25
N ARG A 405 4.71 12.26 5.16
CA ARG A 405 5.42 12.80 6.29
C ARG A 405 5.28 14.31 6.35
N PRO A 406 4.61 14.85 7.40
CA PRO A 406 4.51 16.28 7.62
C PRO A 406 5.89 16.95 7.65
N ARG A 407 5.97 18.14 7.09
CA ARG A 407 7.25 18.83 6.89
C ARG A 407 7.97 19.16 8.21
N GLU A 408 7.22 19.42 9.25
CA GLU A 408 7.72 19.68 10.62
C GLU A 408 8.47 18.50 11.24
N HIS A 409 8.30 17.28 10.68
CA HIS A 409 8.96 16.08 11.13
C HIS A 409 10.21 15.72 10.29
N TRP A 410 10.59 16.56 9.32
CA TRP A 410 11.74 16.29 8.49
C TRP A 410 13.05 16.68 9.20
N ARG A 411 14.06 15.88 8.97
CA ARG A 411 15.45 16.20 9.34
C ARG A 411 16.22 16.43 8.04
N LEU A 412 16.27 17.70 7.62
CA LEU A 412 17.03 18.08 6.45
C LEU A 412 18.52 18.20 6.84
N PRO A 413 19.47 17.71 5.99
CA PRO A 413 20.88 18.02 6.13
C PRO A 413 21.12 19.54 6.12
N GLU A 414 22.16 20.00 6.83
CA GLU A 414 22.50 21.45 6.91
C GLU A 414 22.85 22.05 5.54
N GLU A 415 23.34 21.22 4.63
CA GLU A 415 23.73 21.65 3.29
C GLU A 415 22.56 21.82 2.33
N VAL A 416 21.32 21.53 2.74
CA VAL A 416 20.15 21.69 1.88
C VAL A 416 19.72 23.17 1.84
N VAL A 417 19.66 23.71 0.61
CA VAL A 417 19.20 25.09 0.36
C VAL A 417 17.75 25.05 -0.08
N GLU A 418 16.91 25.80 0.61
CA GLU A 418 15.53 26.03 0.21
C GLU A 418 15.41 27.37 -0.52
N VAL A 419 14.87 27.30 -1.75
CA VAL A 419 14.72 28.45 -2.63
C VAL A 419 13.25 28.68 -2.93
N GLN A 420 12.79 29.91 -2.71
CA GLN A 420 11.42 30.30 -3.04
C GLN A 420 11.29 30.63 -4.53
N THR A 421 10.41 29.93 -5.21
CA THR A 421 10.07 30.20 -6.61
C THR A 421 8.62 30.66 -6.77
N ARG A 422 8.24 31.16 -7.93
CA ARG A 422 6.84 31.50 -8.22
C ARG A 422 5.89 30.29 -8.19
N LEU A 423 6.42 29.08 -8.34
CA LEU A 423 5.66 27.83 -8.28
C LEU A 423 5.74 27.13 -6.91
N GLY A 424 6.25 27.84 -5.90
CA GLY A 424 6.47 27.31 -4.55
C GLY A 424 7.93 27.03 -4.26
N PRO A 425 8.24 26.54 -3.05
CA PRO A 425 9.60 26.24 -2.61
C PRO A 425 10.22 25.08 -3.42
N ARG A 426 11.56 25.12 -3.53
CA ARG A 426 12.37 24.04 -4.10
C ARG A 426 13.56 23.77 -3.18
N LEU A 427 13.89 22.49 -2.99
CA LEU A 427 15.06 22.05 -2.23
C LEU A 427 16.18 21.67 -3.18
N PHE A 428 17.37 22.18 -2.92
CA PHE A 428 18.60 21.87 -3.63
C PHE A 428 19.65 21.33 -2.68
N ALA A 429 20.52 20.46 -3.15
CA ALA A 429 21.82 20.26 -2.51
C ALA A 429 22.62 21.56 -2.60
N GLY A 430 23.27 21.99 -1.50
CA GLY A 430 24.01 23.25 -1.46
C GLY A 430 25.08 23.34 -2.55
N GLU A 431 25.88 22.27 -2.73
CA GLU A 431 26.86 22.19 -3.81
C GLU A 431 26.25 22.45 -5.19
N ARG A 432 25.07 21.87 -5.44
CA ARG A 432 24.36 22.07 -6.72
C ARG A 432 23.89 23.51 -6.88
N TRP A 433 23.35 24.12 -5.82
CA TRP A 433 22.90 25.52 -5.86
C TRP A 433 24.07 26.47 -6.13
N PHE A 434 25.18 26.31 -5.42
CA PHE A 434 26.38 27.10 -5.64
C PHE A 434 26.98 26.89 -7.04
N ALA A 435 26.98 25.66 -7.55
CA ALA A 435 27.40 25.40 -8.92
C ALA A 435 26.55 26.11 -9.98
N LEU A 436 25.23 26.23 -9.75
CA LEU A 436 24.34 26.99 -10.62
C LEU A 436 24.66 28.50 -10.59
N VAL A 437 24.95 29.05 -9.42
CA VAL A 437 25.40 30.46 -9.28
C VAL A 437 26.70 30.69 -10.05
N GLU A 438 27.71 29.82 -9.86
CA GLU A 438 28.97 29.94 -10.57
C GLU A 438 28.81 29.83 -12.10
N GLN A 439 28.00 28.90 -12.58
CA GLN A 439 27.71 28.75 -14.01
C GLN A 439 26.98 29.97 -14.56
N LEU A 440 26.06 30.57 -13.81
CA LEU A 440 25.40 31.82 -14.19
C LEU A 440 26.37 32.97 -14.33
N LEU A 441 27.26 33.16 -13.34
CA LEU A 441 28.27 34.21 -13.33
C LEU A 441 29.29 34.02 -14.47
N ALA A 442 29.73 32.78 -14.69
CA ALA A 442 30.62 32.45 -15.80
C ALA A 442 29.96 32.71 -17.15
N GLY A 443 28.69 32.34 -17.31
CA GLY A 443 27.93 32.64 -18.51
C GLY A 443 27.76 34.13 -18.76
N LEU A 444 27.53 34.94 -17.71
CA LEU A 444 27.44 36.41 -17.83
C LEU A 444 28.79 37.04 -18.23
N ARG A 445 29.87 36.61 -17.59
CA ARG A 445 31.25 37.08 -17.97
C ARG A 445 31.54 36.77 -19.43
N ARG A 446 31.33 35.54 -19.87
CA ARG A 446 31.55 35.16 -21.28
C ARG A 446 30.66 35.95 -22.25
N PHE A 447 29.42 36.27 -21.86
CA PHE A 447 28.53 37.12 -22.68
C PHE A 447 29.14 38.51 -22.89
N HIS A 448 29.68 39.17 -21.85
CA HIS A 448 30.32 40.48 -21.95
C HIS A 448 31.66 40.44 -22.69
N GLU A 449 32.39 39.34 -22.65
CA GLU A 449 33.61 39.14 -23.43
C GLU A 449 33.30 38.97 -24.93
N GLU A 450 32.23 38.27 -25.30
CA GLU A 450 31.83 38.03 -26.67
C GLU A 450 31.10 39.24 -27.27
N LEU A 451 30.39 40.00 -26.46
CA LEU A 451 29.51 41.14 -26.89
C LEU A 451 29.77 42.39 -26.01
N PRO A 452 30.97 42.96 -26.06
CA PRO A 452 31.40 44.05 -25.15
C PRO A 452 30.55 45.34 -25.30
N ASP A 453 29.94 45.55 -26.48
CA ASP A 453 29.12 46.73 -26.77
C ASP A 453 27.65 46.60 -26.27
N GLU A 454 27.24 45.41 -25.78
CA GLU A 454 25.89 45.22 -25.25
C GLU A 454 25.88 45.47 -23.70
N LEU A 455 24.85 46.18 -23.23
CA LEU A 455 24.64 46.48 -21.80
C LEU A 455 24.43 45.23 -20.95
N GLY A 456 24.07 44.11 -21.57
CA GLY A 456 23.82 42.79 -20.94
C GLY A 456 22.64 42.09 -21.56
N PRO A 457 22.49 40.77 -21.36
CA PRO A 457 21.37 40.00 -21.87
C PRO A 457 20.11 40.22 -21.03
N ASP A 458 18.95 40.15 -21.69
CA ASP A 458 17.71 39.98 -20.93
C ASP A 458 17.69 38.63 -20.20
N ARG A 459 16.76 38.48 -19.24
CA ARG A 459 16.69 37.30 -18.35
C ARG A 459 16.54 35.99 -19.13
N ASP A 460 15.71 35.96 -20.15
CA ASP A 460 15.45 34.74 -20.92
C ASP A 460 16.60 34.40 -21.87
N ARG A 461 17.30 35.42 -22.40
CA ARG A 461 18.52 35.26 -23.20
C ARG A 461 19.66 34.72 -22.30
N LEU A 462 19.84 35.28 -21.09
CA LEU A 462 20.85 34.82 -20.14
C LEU A 462 20.59 33.37 -19.72
N ARG A 463 19.33 33.02 -19.41
CA ARG A 463 18.98 31.63 -19.06
C ARG A 463 19.34 30.66 -20.19
N ARG A 464 18.94 30.95 -21.43
CA ARG A 464 19.25 30.08 -22.58
C ARG A 464 20.73 29.98 -22.87
N TYR A 465 21.48 31.03 -22.58
CA TYR A 465 22.92 31.10 -22.82
C TYR A 465 23.73 30.37 -21.74
N ALA A 466 23.43 30.60 -20.46
CA ALA A 466 24.19 30.09 -19.33
C ALA A 466 23.65 28.77 -18.77
N LEU A 467 22.33 28.62 -18.67
CA LEU A 467 21.63 27.52 -17.97
C LEU A 467 20.39 27.06 -18.76
N PRO A 468 20.53 26.55 -20.01
CA PRO A 468 19.41 26.24 -20.88
C PRO A 468 18.47 25.16 -20.32
N GLN A 469 18.98 24.24 -19.49
CA GLN A 469 18.22 23.16 -18.86
C GLN A 469 17.45 23.60 -17.62
N LEU A 470 17.77 24.80 -17.05
CA LEU A 470 17.12 25.25 -15.83
C LEU A 470 15.71 25.81 -16.13
N GLU A 471 14.72 25.41 -15.35
CA GLU A 471 13.37 25.94 -15.47
C GLU A 471 13.35 27.44 -15.15
N ARG A 472 12.52 28.20 -15.91
CA ARG A 472 12.42 29.66 -15.76
C ARG A 472 12.15 30.14 -14.33
N PRO A 473 11.21 29.52 -13.55
CA PRO A 473 10.95 29.92 -12.16
C PRO A 473 12.17 29.78 -11.23
N VAL A 474 12.93 28.70 -11.41
CA VAL A 474 14.17 28.45 -10.64
C VAL A 474 15.25 29.43 -11.06
N PHE A 475 15.41 29.69 -12.36
CA PHE A 475 16.35 30.67 -12.85
C PHE A 475 16.06 32.09 -12.32
N ILE A 476 14.80 32.49 -12.22
CA ILE A 476 14.41 33.79 -11.65
C ILE A 476 14.75 33.87 -10.16
N ALA A 477 14.66 32.77 -9.46
CA ALA A 477 15.02 32.70 -8.03
C ALA A 477 16.54 32.68 -7.81
N LEU A 478 17.31 32.32 -8.84
CA LEU A 478 18.79 32.34 -8.82
C LEU A 478 19.34 33.76 -9.06
N LEU A 479 18.58 34.66 -9.75
CA LEU A 479 18.92 36.07 -9.96
C LEU A 479 18.65 36.93 -8.72
#